data_8c4dad58d49cbf93871c95cde8137117
#
_entry.id   8c4dad58d49cbf93871c95cde8137117
#
_cell.length_a   1.000
_cell.length_b   1.000
_cell.length_c   1.000
_cell.angle_alpha   90.00
_cell.angle_beta   90.00
_cell.angle_gamma   90.00
#
_symmetry.space_group_name_H-M   'P 1'
#
loop_
_entity.id
_entity.type
_entity.pdbx_description
1 polymer ?
#
loop_
_entity_poly.entity_id
_entity_poly.type
_entity_poly.pdbx_seq_one_letter_code
_entity_poly.pdbx_strand_id
1 'polypeptide(L)'
;ALSSAASDVYKRQSQNFGFIKLPDQFTTGSSIMPHKKNPDVFELTRAKCNKLQGLPQQITLISNNLPSGYFRDLQIIKEVFLPSFDELKDCLRMVTHMMREVKVNEQILDDDKYALLFSVEEVNRLVLEGMPFRDAYKQVGLNIEAGKFVPVKKVHHTHEGSIGNLCNDQISALMQNIMDGFAFNRVNEAEQQLLS
;
A
#
# COMPACT_ATOMS: atom_id res chain seq x y z
N ALA A 1 3.71 1.80 -6.64
CA ALA A 1 2.64 1.69 -5.63
C ALA A 1 2.51 0.27 -5.08
N LEU A 2 2.29 -0.76 -5.92
CA LEU A 2 2.16 -2.16 -5.46
C LEU A 2 3.42 -2.68 -4.76
N SER A 3 4.62 -2.34 -5.24
CA SER A 3 5.88 -2.72 -4.62
C SER A 3 6.01 -2.11 -3.21
N SER A 4 5.62 -0.86 -3.04
CA SER A 4 5.61 -0.18 -1.75
C SER A 4 4.59 -0.79 -0.78
N ALA A 5 3.36 -1.03 -1.25
CA ALA A 5 2.31 -1.67 -0.46
C ALA A 5 2.73 -3.06 0.03
N ALA A 6 3.35 -3.88 -0.83
CA ALA A 6 3.86 -5.19 -0.46
C ALA A 6 4.93 -5.12 0.64
N SER A 7 5.84 -4.14 0.57
CA SER A 7 6.84 -3.92 1.62
C SER A 7 6.22 -3.45 2.95
N ASP A 8 5.17 -2.64 2.87
CA ASP A 8 4.45 -2.17 4.05
C ASP A 8 3.73 -3.31 4.78
N VAL A 9 3.05 -4.19 4.05
CA VAL A 9 2.40 -5.39 4.63
C VAL A 9 3.44 -6.29 5.30
N TYR A 10 4.56 -6.55 4.65
CA TYR A 10 5.65 -7.35 5.23
C TYR A 10 6.12 -6.78 6.57
N LYS A 11 6.38 -5.48 6.62
CA LYS A 11 6.84 -4.79 7.84
C LYS A 11 5.79 -4.85 8.94
N ARG A 12 4.53 -4.54 8.64
CA ARG A 12 3.44 -4.48 9.62
C ARG A 12 3.07 -5.82 10.23
N GLN A 13 3.35 -6.93 9.53
CA GLN A 13 3.16 -8.29 10.03
C GLN A 13 4.28 -8.74 10.97
N SER A 14 5.45 -8.09 10.94
CA SER A 14 6.60 -8.50 11.75
C SER A 14 6.27 -8.46 13.24
N GLN A 15 6.95 -9.32 14.03
CA GLN A 15 6.74 -9.44 15.46
C GLN A 15 6.90 -8.11 16.22
N ASN A 16 7.76 -7.21 15.73
CA ASN A 16 8.00 -5.91 16.35
C ASN A 16 6.80 -4.96 16.23
N PHE A 17 6.00 -5.10 15.18
CA PHE A 17 4.84 -4.25 14.93
C PHE A 17 3.54 -4.97 15.27
N GLY A 18 3.28 -6.13 14.68
CA GLY A 18 2.11 -6.95 14.96
C GLY A 18 0.76 -6.28 14.64
N PHE A 19 0.75 -5.23 13.80
CA PHE A 19 -0.46 -4.49 13.46
C PHE A 19 -1.45 -5.32 12.65
N ILE A 20 -0.92 -6.24 11.82
CA ILE A 20 -1.70 -7.11 10.96
C ILE A 20 -1.17 -8.53 11.04
N LYS A 21 -2.03 -9.48 10.70
CA LYS A 21 -1.69 -10.91 10.59
C LYS A 21 -2.31 -11.49 9.32
N LEU A 22 -1.55 -12.30 8.62
CA LEU A 22 -2.06 -13.15 7.55
C LEU A 22 -2.39 -14.54 8.10
N PRO A 23 -3.44 -15.20 7.59
CA PRO A 23 -3.69 -16.61 7.87
C PRO A 23 -2.49 -17.49 7.49
N ASP A 24 -2.29 -18.57 8.22
CA ASP A 24 -1.15 -19.47 8.03
C ASP A 24 -1.06 -20.05 6.62
N GLN A 25 -2.20 -20.32 6.00
CA GLN A 25 -2.30 -20.82 4.63
C GLN A 25 -1.77 -19.86 3.55
N PHE A 26 -1.60 -18.58 3.88
CA PHE A 26 -1.06 -17.54 2.99
C PHE A 26 0.37 -17.14 3.34
N THR A 27 1.02 -17.93 4.19
CA THR A 27 2.40 -17.70 4.60
C THR A 27 3.20 -18.97 4.40
N THR A 28 4.49 -18.83 4.13
CA THR A 28 5.40 -19.96 4.10
C THR A 28 6.26 -19.98 5.35
N GLY A 29 6.63 -21.19 5.74
CA GLY A 29 7.54 -21.42 6.86
C GLY A 29 9.00 -21.11 6.50
N SER A 30 9.85 -21.24 7.47
CA SER A 30 11.31 -21.26 7.30
C SER A 30 11.84 -22.65 7.57
N SER A 31 12.84 -23.08 6.81
CA SER A 31 13.52 -24.35 7.03
C SER A 31 14.31 -24.41 8.36
N ILE A 32 14.58 -23.25 8.95
CA ILE A 32 15.43 -23.13 10.16
C ILE A 32 14.65 -22.64 11.37
N MET A 33 13.64 -21.79 11.15
CA MET A 33 12.85 -21.16 12.22
C MET A 33 11.38 -21.59 12.14
N PRO A 34 10.92 -22.57 12.93
CA PRO A 34 9.58 -23.15 12.80
C PRO A 34 8.43 -22.15 13.02
N HIS A 35 8.70 -21.07 13.75
CA HIS A 35 7.73 -20.03 14.08
C HIS A 35 7.66 -18.90 13.05
N LYS A 36 8.60 -18.86 12.09
CA LYS A 36 8.67 -17.79 11.09
C LYS A 36 7.61 -18.03 10.01
N LYS A 37 6.84 -16.98 9.73
CA LYS A 37 5.80 -16.95 8.71
C LYS A 37 6.12 -15.81 7.74
N ASN A 38 6.42 -16.18 6.51
CA ASN A 38 6.82 -15.23 5.47
C ASN A 38 5.61 -14.92 4.58
N PRO A 39 5.30 -13.65 4.29
CA PRO A 39 4.26 -13.26 3.35
C PRO A 39 4.78 -13.32 1.91
N ASP A 40 5.16 -14.49 1.43
CA ASP A 40 5.86 -14.72 0.15
C ASP A 40 5.14 -14.11 -1.04
N VAL A 41 3.81 -14.14 -1.06
CA VAL A 41 3.02 -13.56 -2.13
C VAL A 41 3.32 -12.06 -2.27
N PHE A 42 3.45 -11.35 -1.15
CA PHE A 42 3.81 -9.93 -1.16
C PHE A 42 5.27 -9.71 -1.57
N GLU A 43 6.18 -10.61 -1.17
CA GLU A 43 7.58 -10.55 -1.57
C GLU A 43 7.73 -10.75 -3.08
N LEU A 44 7.08 -11.79 -3.63
CA LEU A 44 7.08 -12.07 -5.07
C LEU A 44 6.39 -10.95 -5.87
N THR A 45 5.27 -10.42 -5.37
CA THR A 45 4.59 -9.28 -6.00
C THR A 45 5.49 -8.06 -6.06
N ARG A 46 6.21 -7.74 -4.98
CA ARG A 46 7.19 -6.66 -4.96
C ARG A 46 8.26 -6.85 -6.03
N ALA A 47 8.83 -8.06 -6.12
CA ALA A 47 9.86 -8.38 -7.12
C ALA A 47 9.33 -8.26 -8.55
N LYS A 48 8.12 -8.77 -8.84
CA LYS A 48 7.46 -8.65 -10.14
C LYS A 48 7.18 -7.19 -10.51
N CYS A 49 6.68 -6.39 -9.57
CA CYS A 49 6.45 -4.96 -9.80
C CYS A 49 7.75 -4.21 -10.08
N ASN A 50 8.85 -4.54 -9.40
CA ASN A 50 10.17 -3.97 -9.68
C ASN A 50 10.68 -4.36 -11.07
N LYS A 51 10.47 -5.61 -11.48
CA LYS A 51 10.78 -6.08 -12.85
C LYS A 51 9.99 -5.27 -13.90
N LEU A 52 8.69 -5.05 -13.68
CA LEU A 52 7.84 -4.27 -14.59
C LEU A 52 8.31 -2.81 -14.71
N GLN A 53 8.87 -2.22 -13.67
CA GLN A 53 9.44 -0.87 -13.73
C GLN A 53 10.63 -0.76 -14.68
N GLY A 54 11.32 -1.86 -14.99
CA GLY A 54 12.41 -1.92 -15.95
C GLY A 54 11.95 -1.95 -17.43
N LEU A 55 10.65 -2.13 -17.69
CA LEU A 55 10.12 -2.28 -19.04
C LEU A 55 10.38 -1.08 -19.96
N PRO A 56 10.20 0.19 -19.53
CA PRO A 56 10.53 1.34 -20.37
C PRO A 56 11.98 1.34 -20.84
N GLN A 57 12.91 0.94 -19.96
CA GLN A 57 14.32 0.85 -20.29
C GLN A 57 14.59 -0.24 -21.34
N GLN A 58 13.95 -1.40 -21.23
CA GLN A 58 14.06 -2.49 -22.19
C GLN A 58 13.55 -2.04 -23.57
N ILE A 59 12.38 -1.37 -23.63
CA ILE A 59 11.81 -0.86 -24.88
C ILE A 59 12.77 0.16 -25.51
N THR A 60 13.32 1.07 -24.71
CA THR A 60 14.29 2.06 -25.19
C THR A 60 15.52 1.39 -25.80
N LEU A 61 16.07 0.37 -25.16
CA LEU A 61 17.24 -0.36 -25.67
C LEU A 61 16.94 -1.10 -26.98
N ILE A 62 15.78 -1.73 -27.10
CA ILE A 62 15.36 -2.42 -28.32
C ILE A 62 15.18 -1.42 -29.49
N SER A 63 14.77 -0.20 -29.20
CA SER A 63 14.52 0.85 -30.19
C SER A 63 15.77 1.65 -30.55
N ASN A 64 16.92 1.39 -29.93
CA ASN A 64 18.15 2.13 -30.19
C ASN A 64 18.75 1.80 -31.56
N ASN A 65 19.48 2.78 -32.12
CA ASN A 65 20.26 2.64 -33.36
C ASN A 65 19.43 2.35 -34.62
N LEU A 66 18.12 2.55 -34.59
CA LEU A 66 17.26 2.38 -35.75
C LEU A 66 17.34 3.63 -36.64
N PRO A 67 17.59 3.48 -37.96
CA PRO A 67 17.44 4.58 -38.88
C PRO A 67 15.96 4.95 -39.10
N SER A 68 15.71 6.02 -39.83
CA SER A 68 14.31 6.44 -40.16
C SER A 68 13.58 5.34 -40.94
N GLY A 69 12.36 5.00 -40.48
CA GLY A 69 11.52 4.00 -41.13
C GLY A 69 11.07 2.89 -40.17
N TYR A 70 10.41 1.86 -40.72
CA TYR A 70 9.96 0.69 -39.97
C TYR A 70 10.97 -0.45 -40.10
N PHE A 71 11.36 -1.01 -38.96
CA PHE A 71 12.29 -2.15 -38.87
C PHE A 71 11.68 -3.28 -38.03
N ARG A 72 12.06 -4.51 -38.37
CA ARG A 72 11.58 -5.71 -37.65
C ARG A 72 12.07 -5.82 -36.21
N ASP A 73 13.09 -5.09 -35.83
CA ASP A 73 13.57 -4.95 -34.46
C ASP A 73 12.42 -4.60 -33.51
N LEU A 74 11.50 -3.75 -33.95
CA LEU A 74 10.31 -3.35 -33.18
C LEU A 74 9.37 -4.52 -32.87
N GLN A 75 9.50 -5.68 -33.56
CA GLN A 75 8.70 -6.86 -33.21
C GLN A 75 9.10 -7.45 -31.85
N ILE A 76 10.36 -7.29 -31.46
CA ILE A 76 10.88 -7.77 -30.17
C ILE A 76 10.23 -7.03 -29.01
N ILE A 77 9.75 -5.80 -29.21
CA ILE A 77 9.00 -5.06 -28.19
C ILE A 77 7.77 -5.85 -27.73
N LYS A 78 7.12 -6.58 -28.64
CA LYS A 78 5.92 -7.37 -28.31
C LYS A 78 6.21 -8.47 -27.30
N GLU A 79 7.40 -9.06 -27.34
CA GLU A 79 7.82 -10.15 -26.43
C GLU A 79 7.92 -9.66 -24.98
N VAL A 80 8.33 -8.42 -24.76
CA VAL A 80 8.47 -7.85 -23.42
C VAL A 80 7.24 -7.06 -22.97
N PHE A 81 6.57 -6.39 -23.91
CA PHE A 81 5.46 -5.49 -23.60
C PHE A 81 4.14 -6.22 -23.39
N LEU A 82 3.73 -7.11 -24.31
CA LEU A 82 2.43 -7.76 -24.22
C LEU A 82 2.27 -8.62 -22.97
N PRO A 83 3.23 -9.49 -22.59
CA PRO A 83 3.11 -10.30 -21.37
C PRO A 83 3.09 -9.47 -20.07
N SER A 84 3.60 -8.24 -20.12
CA SER A 84 3.64 -7.37 -18.93
C SER A 84 2.26 -6.99 -18.42
N PHE A 85 1.24 -6.92 -19.29
CA PHE A 85 -0.14 -6.67 -18.90
C PHE A 85 -0.71 -7.82 -18.07
N ASP A 86 -0.46 -9.05 -18.47
CA ASP A 86 -0.94 -10.21 -17.72
C ASP A 86 -0.19 -10.35 -16.39
N GLU A 87 1.12 -10.12 -16.38
CA GLU A 87 1.90 -10.11 -15.14
C GLU A 87 1.40 -9.04 -14.17
N LEU A 88 1.06 -7.83 -14.64
CA LEU A 88 0.49 -6.77 -13.81
C LEU A 88 -0.91 -7.14 -13.29
N LYS A 89 -1.77 -7.69 -14.15
CA LYS A 89 -3.11 -8.15 -13.75
C LYS A 89 -3.03 -9.22 -12.66
N ASP A 90 -2.10 -10.16 -12.79
CA ASP A 90 -1.89 -11.22 -11.80
C ASP A 90 -1.39 -10.65 -10.47
N CYS A 91 -0.46 -9.69 -10.50
CA CYS A 91 -0.04 -8.97 -9.30
C CYS A 91 -1.23 -8.30 -8.59
N LEU A 92 -2.09 -7.61 -9.35
CA LEU A 92 -3.28 -6.95 -8.81
C LEU A 92 -4.28 -7.95 -8.22
N ARG A 93 -4.55 -9.06 -8.92
CA ARG A 93 -5.44 -10.13 -8.43
C ARG A 93 -4.93 -10.73 -7.13
N MET A 94 -3.64 -11.08 -7.09
CA MET A 94 -3.02 -11.69 -5.91
C MET A 94 -3.02 -10.74 -4.71
N VAL A 95 -2.63 -9.48 -4.89
CA VAL A 95 -2.67 -8.50 -3.81
C VAL A 95 -4.10 -8.30 -3.31
N THR A 96 -5.07 -8.18 -4.22
CA THR A 96 -6.47 -8.03 -3.84
C THR A 96 -6.97 -9.23 -3.02
N HIS A 97 -6.63 -10.43 -3.45
CA HIS A 97 -6.98 -11.66 -2.73
C HIS A 97 -6.35 -11.66 -1.32
N MET A 98 -5.05 -11.42 -1.24
CA MET A 98 -4.33 -11.40 0.03
C MET A 98 -4.82 -10.33 1.00
N MET A 99 -5.12 -9.12 0.49
CA MET A 99 -5.61 -8.01 1.32
C MET A 99 -6.99 -8.29 1.94
N ARG A 100 -7.82 -9.09 1.29
CA ARG A 100 -9.13 -9.51 1.86
C ARG A 100 -8.97 -10.44 3.06
N GLU A 101 -7.85 -11.14 3.15
CA GLU A 101 -7.55 -12.11 4.20
C GLU A 101 -6.71 -11.52 5.35
N VAL A 102 -6.25 -10.28 5.20
CA VAL A 102 -5.51 -9.59 6.26
C VAL A 102 -6.41 -9.39 7.47
N LYS A 103 -5.93 -9.81 8.63
CA LYS A 103 -6.57 -9.55 9.92
C LYS A 103 -5.84 -8.40 10.61
N VAL A 104 -6.59 -7.39 11.02
CA VAL A 104 -6.06 -6.26 11.78
C VAL A 104 -6.08 -6.61 13.27
N ASN A 105 -5.02 -6.27 13.98
CA ASN A 105 -4.99 -6.35 15.43
C ASN A 105 -5.59 -5.05 16.01
N GLU A 106 -6.89 -5.05 16.23
CA GLU A 106 -7.63 -3.85 16.65
C GLU A 106 -7.22 -3.33 18.03
N GLN A 107 -6.71 -4.21 18.89
CA GLN A 107 -6.33 -3.88 20.26
C GLN A 107 -4.85 -3.54 20.42
N ILE A 108 -4.08 -3.47 19.34
CA ILE A 108 -2.63 -3.25 19.40
C ILE A 108 -2.25 -1.95 20.12
N LEU A 109 -3.08 -0.91 19.98
CA LEU A 109 -2.85 0.39 20.62
C LEU A 109 -3.17 0.40 22.13
N ASP A 110 -3.68 -0.71 22.68
CA ASP A 110 -3.86 -0.87 24.11
C ASP A 110 -2.57 -1.30 24.82
N ASP A 111 -1.58 -1.77 24.08
CA ASP A 111 -0.25 -2.08 24.59
C ASP A 111 0.47 -0.77 25.00
N ASP A 112 0.99 -0.73 26.23
CA ASP A 112 1.69 0.42 26.83
C ASP A 112 2.86 0.94 25.99
N LYS A 113 3.51 0.06 25.22
CA LYS A 113 4.61 0.46 24.31
C LYS A 113 4.17 1.48 23.25
N TYR A 114 2.86 1.57 22.98
CA TYR A 114 2.30 2.54 22.02
C TYR A 114 1.69 3.78 22.68
N ALA A 115 1.71 3.88 24.02
CA ALA A 115 1.13 5.02 24.74
C ALA A 115 1.69 6.36 24.25
N LEU A 116 3.00 6.42 24.01
CA LEU A 116 3.68 7.66 23.58
C LEU A 116 3.36 8.10 22.15
N LEU A 117 2.72 7.27 21.33
CA LEU A 117 2.21 7.69 20.01
C LEU A 117 1.18 8.81 20.12
N PHE A 118 0.49 8.90 21.25
CA PHE A 118 -0.55 9.89 21.52
C PHE A 118 -0.02 11.16 22.19
N SER A 119 1.30 11.32 22.37
CA SER A 119 1.87 12.49 23.04
C SER A 119 1.59 13.80 22.29
N VAL A 120 1.62 13.78 20.95
CA VAL A 120 1.31 14.95 20.11
C VAL A 120 -0.17 15.33 20.26
N GLU A 121 -1.07 14.37 20.38
CA GLU A 121 -2.51 14.61 20.57
C GLU A 121 -2.76 15.36 21.88
N GLU A 122 -2.04 14.98 22.94
CA GLU A 122 -2.14 15.68 24.22
C GLU A 122 -1.58 17.12 24.15
N VAL A 123 -0.48 17.35 23.45
CA VAL A 123 0.01 18.70 23.18
C VAL A 123 -1.04 19.52 22.42
N ASN A 124 -1.62 18.95 21.36
CA ASN A 124 -2.65 19.62 20.56
C ASN A 124 -3.89 19.95 21.40
N ARG A 125 -4.31 19.02 22.27
CA ARG A 125 -5.44 19.24 23.18
C ARG A 125 -5.21 20.46 24.08
N LEU A 126 -4.04 20.54 24.72
CA LEU A 126 -3.68 21.65 25.60
C LEU A 126 -3.61 22.98 24.84
N VAL A 127 -3.10 22.97 23.61
CA VAL A 127 -3.06 24.17 22.76
C VAL A 127 -4.47 24.63 22.39
N LEU A 128 -5.38 23.72 22.06
CA LEU A 128 -6.79 24.05 21.77
C LEU A 128 -7.52 24.59 23.01
N GLU A 129 -7.08 24.23 24.21
CA GLU A 129 -7.57 24.77 25.49
C GLU A 129 -6.97 26.15 25.82
N GLY A 130 -6.11 26.68 24.96
CA GLY A 130 -5.53 28.03 25.09
C GLY A 130 -4.09 28.07 25.65
N MET A 131 -3.46 26.93 25.89
CA MET A 131 -2.06 26.89 26.34
C MET A 131 -1.11 27.20 25.19
N PRO A 132 -0.07 28.08 25.36
CA PRO A 132 0.96 28.25 24.35
C PRO A 132 1.66 26.93 24.01
N PHE A 133 1.91 26.66 22.74
CA PHE A 133 2.48 25.39 22.27
C PHE A 133 3.75 24.98 23.03
N ARG A 134 4.66 25.92 23.28
CA ARG A 134 5.93 25.64 23.98
C ARG A 134 5.69 25.15 25.42
N ASP A 135 4.69 25.69 26.09
CA ASP A 135 4.36 25.33 27.47
C ASP A 135 3.64 23.98 27.48
N ALA A 136 2.71 23.74 26.57
CA ALA A 136 2.05 22.44 26.37
C ALA A 136 3.08 21.34 26.09
N TYR A 137 4.02 21.58 25.18
CA TYR A 137 5.10 20.65 24.85
C TYR A 137 5.94 20.29 26.07
N LYS A 138 6.38 21.31 26.86
CA LYS A 138 7.15 21.10 28.07
C LYS A 138 6.36 20.32 29.13
N GLN A 139 5.10 20.66 29.33
CA GLN A 139 4.23 20.00 30.29
C GLN A 139 4.06 18.52 29.97
N VAL A 140 3.76 18.20 28.70
CA VAL A 140 3.62 16.81 28.26
C VAL A 140 4.94 16.05 28.42
N GLY A 141 6.09 16.65 28.06
CA GLY A 141 7.40 16.05 28.25
C GLY A 141 7.69 15.71 29.73
N LEU A 142 7.45 16.66 30.62
CA LEU A 142 7.63 16.45 32.07
C LEU A 142 6.68 15.37 32.63
N ASN A 143 5.44 15.28 32.12
CA ASN A 143 4.50 14.23 32.51
C ASN A 143 4.96 12.85 32.04
N ILE A 144 5.58 12.76 30.86
CA ILE A 144 6.17 11.51 30.34
C ILE A 144 7.35 11.08 31.23
N GLU A 145 8.27 11.98 31.52
CA GLU A 145 9.44 11.70 32.37
C GLU A 145 9.04 11.29 33.78
N ALA A 146 7.98 11.88 34.31
CA ALA A 146 7.45 11.57 35.64
C ALA A 146 6.56 10.29 35.66
N GLY A 147 6.35 9.60 34.53
CA GLY A 147 5.46 8.47 34.41
C GLY A 147 3.98 8.78 34.68
N LYS A 148 3.58 10.05 34.51
CA LYS A 148 2.20 10.54 34.74
C LYS A 148 1.42 10.76 33.44
N PHE A 149 2.02 10.45 32.30
CA PHE A 149 1.37 10.63 31.00
C PHE A 149 0.23 9.61 30.83
N VAL A 150 -0.94 10.11 30.54
CA VAL A 150 -2.13 9.31 30.21
C VAL A 150 -2.51 9.59 28.76
N PRO A 151 -2.44 8.60 27.86
CA PRO A 151 -2.68 8.83 26.43
C PRO A 151 -4.17 9.11 26.16
N VAL A 152 -4.45 10.13 25.37
CA VAL A 152 -5.78 10.38 24.78
C VAL A 152 -5.88 9.58 23.50
N LYS A 153 -6.50 8.40 23.56
CA LYS A 153 -6.57 7.45 22.41
C LYS A 153 -7.66 7.79 21.39
N LYS A 154 -8.61 8.65 21.74
CA LYS A 154 -9.67 9.10 20.83
C LYS A 154 -9.15 10.27 20.01
N VAL A 155 -8.74 9.99 18.78
CA VAL A 155 -8.19 10.95 17.84
C VAL A 155 -9.21 11.19 16.73
N HIS A 156 -9.44 12.44 16.35
CA HIS A 156 -10.26 12.84 15.22
C HIS A 156 -9.64 14.05 14.55
N HIS A 157 -9.06 13.83 13.38
CA HIS A 157 -8.49 14.90 12.57
C HIS A 157 -9.43 15.27 11.42
N THR A 158 -9.31 16.52 10.93
CA THR A 158 -10.20 17.06 9.90
C THR A 158 -9.55 17.12 8.52
N HIS A 159 -8.21 17.06 8.45
CA HIS A 159 -7.52 17.10 7.16
C HIS A 159 -7.69 15.79 6.38
N GLU A 160 -7.70 15.89 5.06
CA GLU A 160 -7.91 14.76 4.15
C GLU A 160 -6.85 13.66 4.33
N GLY A 161 -7.30 12.41 4.34
CA GLY A 161 -6.44 11.22 4.52
C GLY A 161 -6.02 10.93 5.95
N SER A 162 -6.46 11.72 6.92
CA SER A 162 -6.15 11.54 8.34
C SER A 162 -7.11 10.59 9.06
N ILE A 163 -6.74 10.21 10.30
CA ILE A 163 -7.63 9.45 11.20
C ILE A 163 -8.90 10.28 11.47
N GLY A 164 -10.06 9.72 11.14
CA GLY A 164 -11.36 10.39 11.22
C GLY A 164 -11.84 11.02 9.91
N ASN A 165 -10.95 11.22 8.92
CA ASN A 165 -11.28 11.74 7.61
C ASN A 165 -10.47 11.05 6.49
N LEU A 166 -10.64 9.73 6.33
CA LEU A 166 -9.88 8.91 5.38
C LEU A 166 -10.22 9.18 3.90
N CYS A 167 -11.34 9.85 3.64
CA CYS A 167 -11.83 10.16 2.29
C CYS A 167 -12.08 8.92 1.40
N ASN A 168 -12.38 7.76 1.98
CA ASN A 168 -12.58 6.52 1.23
C ASN A 168 -13.72 6.63 0.20
N ASP A 169 -14.81 7.31 0.54
CA ASP A 169 -15.95 7.48 -0.36
C ASP A 169 -15.57 8.36 -1.56
N GLN A 170 -14.80 9.42 -1.33
CA GLN A 170 -14.28 10.29 -2.40
C GLN A 170 -13.31 9.52 -3.31
N ILE A 171 -12.42 8.70 -2.75
CA ILE A 171 -11.51 7.84 -3.52
C ILE A 171 -12.30 6.85 -4.38
N SER A 172 -13.35 6.24 -3.81
CA SER A 172 -14.22 5.30 -4.53
C SER A 172 -14.99 6.00 -5.65
N ALA A 173 -15.51 7.21 -5.41
CA ALA A 173 -16.19 8.01 -6.42
C ALA A 173 -15.26 8.43 -7.56
N LEU A 174 -14.03 8.85 -7.26
CA LEU A 174 -13.02 9.15 -8.27
C LEU A 174 -12.69 7.94 -9.13
N MET A 175 -12.52 6.77 -8.52
CA MET A 175 -12.29 5.52 -9.25
C MET A 175 -13.47 5.17 -10.16
N GLN A 176 -14.70 5.30 -9.66
CA GLN A 176 -15.90 5.03 -10.47
C GLN A 176 -15.99 5.98 -11.67
N ASN A 177 -15.75 7.27 -11.50
CA ASN A 177 -15.73 8.23 -12.58
C ASN A 177 -14.69 7.87 -13.66
N ILE A 178 -13.52 7.38 -13.28
CA ILE A 178 -12.49 6.89 -14.21
C ILE A 178 -13.02 5.66 -14.96
N MET A 179 -13.61 4.70 -14.24
CA MET A 179 -14.14 3.46 -14.83
C MET A 179 -15.27 3.75 -15.82
N ASP A 180 -16.15 4.69 -15.50
CA ASP A 180 -17.27 5.10 -16.36
C ASP A 180 -16.77 5.78 -17.66
N GLY A 181 -15.56 6.38 -17.62
CA GLY A 181 -14.90 6.94 -18.80
C GLY A 181 -14.33 5.90 -19.77
N PHE A 182 -14.20 4.63 -19.37
CA PHE A 182 -13.75 3.57 -20.26
C PHE A 182 -14.89 3.06 -21.14
N ALA A 183 -14.63 2.90 -22.43
CA ALA A 183 -15.62 2.45 -23.41
C ALA A 183 -15.66 0.90 -23.53
N PHE A 184 -15.70 0.17 -22.42
CA PHE A 184 -15.67 -1.30 -22.43
C PHE A 184 -16.78 -1.92 -23.26
N ASN A 185 -18.00 -1.39 -23.21
CA ASN A 185 -19.12 -1.89 -24.01
C ASN A 185 -18.84 -1.79 -25.52
N ARG A 186 -18.23 -0.66 -25.96
CA ARG A 186 -17.87 -0.50 -27.38
C ARG A 186 -16.79 -1.48 -27.82
N VAL A 187 -15.85 -1.82 -26.93
CA VAL A 187 -14.83 -2.85 -27.22
C VAL A 187 -15.49 -4.21 -27.36
N ASN A 188 -16.36 -4.59 -26.43
CA ASN A 188 -17.09 -5.85 -26.47
C ASN A 188 -17.97 -5.98 -27.73
N GLU A 189 -18.67 -4.91 -28.12
CA GLU A 189 -19.47 -4.86 -29.34
C GLU A 189 -18.61 -5.04 -30.60
N ALA A 190 -17.46 -4.36 -30.65
CA ALA A 190 -16.53 -4.49 -31.77
C ALA A 190 -15.94 -5.91 -31.87
N GLU A 191 -15.57 -6.52 -30.73
CA GLU A 191 -15.08 -7.90 -30.69
C GLU A 191 -16.16 -8.89 -31.17
N GLN A 192 -17.40 -8.73 -30.76
CA GLN A 192 -18.52 -9.57 -31.23
C GLN A 192 -18.75 -9.44 -32.72
N GLN A 193 -18.65 -8.22 -33.26
CA GLN A 193 -18.80 -7.98 -34.71
C GLN A 193 -17.65 -8.58 -35.52
N LEU A 194 -16.44 -8.67 -34.96
CA LEU A 194 -15.30 -9.31 -35.63
C LEU A 194 -15.39 -10.83 -35.66
N LEU A 195 -16.15 -11.42 -34.74
CA LEU A 195 -16.31 -12.87 -34.60
C LEU A 195 -17.58 -13.41 -35.31
N SER A 196 -18.44 -12.51 -35.80
CA SER A 196 -19.65 -12.83 -36.57
C SER A 196 -19.37 -12.84 -38.08
#